data_78e8c523a7f5e9af3a68a37eda8e81d2
#
_entry.id   78e8c523a7f5e9af3a68a37eda8e81d2
#
_cell.length_a   1.000
_cell.length_b   1.000
_cell.length_c   1.000
_cell.angle_alpha   90.00
_cell.angle_beta   90.00
_cell.angle_gamma   90.00
#
_symmetry.space_group_name_H-M   'P 1'
#
loop_
_entity.id
_entity.type
_entity.pdbx_description
1 polymer ?
#
loop_
_entity_poly.entity_id
_entity_poly.type
_entity_poly.pdbx_seq_one_letter_code
_entity_poly.pdbx_strand_id
1 'polypeptide(L)'
;MDVGESNRWRGVGMVIGATLCWGTMAAVAKLLFRDQGVDPLALVVVRAYLATLTLFAFLGVFAPGHLRIDARMVRAAAIVGVGGLLTNNFLYFEAIHLTSVATALLLQYQAPVLLALYALMVERQRPSSRLILSLVLTVAGCALIVRVYDPAVVRLNFLGVLAGLGTAFAFAFYILTSRAALRFMRPWTLVAYGYLAASVVWFPVVPPWRIAAAGFPLHTWGAFLAIATFGTVVPFGLFINGLKHLPPAQASILAMLEPVVATVAAYLILGETLLPLQVLGGVLVLAGVILVETK
;
A
#
# COMPACT_ATOMS: atom_id res chain seq x y z
N MET A 1 29.45 5.79 11.54
CA MET A 1 27.98 5.77 11.47
C MET A 1 27.48 5.02 12.68
N ASP A 2 26.67 5.69 13.50
CA ASP A 2 26.11 5.12 14.72
C ASP A 2 25.16 3.96 14.32
N VAL A 3 25.13 2.88 15.11
CA VAL A 3 24.29 1.69 14.85
C VAL A 3 22.81 2.08 14.63
N GLY A 4 22.37 3.14 15.30
CA GLY A 4 21.02 3.72 15.13
C GLY A 4 20.79 4.34 13.74
N GLU A 5 21.77 5.03 13.18
CA GLU A 5 21.68 5.62 11.84
C GLU A 5 21.68 4.57 10.73
N SER A 6 22.55 3.55 10.85
CA SER A 6 22.57 2.45 9.88
C SER A 6 21.24 1.72 9.80
N ASN A 7 20.56 1.48 10.94
CA ASN A 7 19.26 0.84 10.97
C ASN A 7 18.15 1.71 10.37
N ARG A 8 18.20 3.03 10.60
CA ARG A 8 17.26 3.97 10.00
C ARG A 8 17.34 3.95 8.47
N TRP A 9 18.54 4.07 7.90
CA TRP A 9 18.74 4.04 6.44
C TRP A 9 18.33 2.71 5.80
N ARG A 10 18.48 1.59 6.53
CA ARG A 10 17.92 0.30 6.11
C ARG A 10 16.40 0.36 6.02
N GLY A 11 15.74 0.95 7.03
CA GLY A 11 14.28 1.15 7.02
C GLY A 11 13.82 2.00 5.83
N VAL A 12 14.50 3.12 5.57
CA VAL A 12 14.25 4.01 4.43
C VAL A 12 14.38 3.25 3.11
N GLY A 13 15.49 2.54 2.90
CA GLY A 13 15.72 1.75 1.69
C GLY A 13 14.66 0.67 1.46
N MET A 14 14.22 0.01 2.53
CA MET A 14 13.15 -0.99 2.46
C MET A 14 11.81 -0.36 2.05
N VAL A 15 11.42 0.77 2.62
CA VAL A 15 10.16 1.45 2.26
C VAL A 15 10.24 2.01 0.83
N ILE A 16 11.35 2.62 0.42
CA ILE A 16 11.56 3.05 -0.97
C ILE A 16 11.46 1.86 -1.93
N GLY A 17 12.11 0.74 -1.62
CA GLY A 17 12.01 -0.50 -2.42
C GLY A 17 10.56 -0.99 -2.54
N ALA A 18 9.77 -0.90 -1.47
CA ALA A 18 8.36 -1.22 -1.50
C ALA A 18 7.57 -0.30 -2.45
N THR A 19 7.81 1.02 -2.40
CA THR A 19 7.13 1.99 -3.28
C THR A 19 7.49 1.83 -4.76
N LEU A 20 8.75 1.50 -5.05
CA LEU A 20 9.17 1.16 -6.41
C LEU A 20 8.42 -0.06 -6.96
N CYS A 21 8.26 -1.09 -6.14
CA CYS A 21 7.49 -2.27 -6.52
C CYS A 21 5.99 -1.93 -6.70
N TRP A 22 5.36 -1.24 -5.75
CA TRP A 22 3.95 -0.87 -5.87
C TRP A 22 3.68 0.00 -7.09
N GLY A 23 4.44 1.08 -7.27
CA GLY A 23 4.24 2.01 -8.39
C GLY A 23 4.45 1.35 -9.76
N THR A 24 5.48 0.50 -9.90
CA THR A 24 5.73 -0.22 -11.15
C THR A 24 4.61 -1.24 -11.43
N MET A 25 4.19 -2.00 -10.42
CA MET A 25 3.12 -2.99 -10.60
C MET A 25 1.74 -2.35 -10.79
N ALA A 26 1.53 -1.10 -10.36
CA ALA A 26 0.33 -0.35 -10.70
C ALA A 26 0.19 -0.12 -12.22
N ALA A 27 1.29 0.16 -12.92
CA ALA A 27 1.28 0.26 -14.39
C ALA A 27 0.98 -1.10 -15.06
N VAL A 28 1.52 -2.20 -14.53
CA VAL A 28 1.21 -3.57 -15.03
C VAL A 28 -0.26 -3.91 -14.78
N ALA A 29 -0.81 -3.56 -13.61
CA ALA A 29 -2.24 -3.76 -13.32
C ALA A 29 -3.12 -2.97 -14.30
N LYS A 30 -2.73 -1.75 -14.66
CA LYS A 30 -3.45 -0.92 -15.65
C LYS A 30 -3.50 -1.57 -17.04
N LEU A 31 -2.43 -2.26 -17.45
CA LEU A 31 -2.44 -3.07 -18.69
C LEU A 31 -3.47 -4.20 -18.62
N LEU A 32 -3.56 -4.91 -17.51
CA LEU A 32 -4.53 -5.98 -17.34
C LEU A 32 -5.97 -5.47 -17.41
N PHE A 33 -6.25 -4.32 -16.81
CA PHE A 33 -7.57 -3.70 -16.87
C PHE A 33 -7.95 -3.26 -18.28
N ARG A 34 -6.99 -2.61 -18.98
CA ARG A 34 -7.21 -2.05 -20.33
C ARG A 34 -7.29 -3.12 -21.39
N ASP A 35 -6.32 -4.05 -21.42
CA ASP A 35 -6.09 -4.95 -22.55
C ASP A 35 -6.75 -6.32 -22.36
N GLN A 36 -6.99 -6.73 -21.11
CA GLN A 36 -7.55 -8.05 -20.77
C GLN A 36 -8.95 -7.97 -20.13
N GLY A 37 -9.47 -6.75 -19.89
CA GLY A 37 -10.78 -6.57 -19.26
C GLY A 37 -10.88 -7.18 -17.84
N VAL A 38 -9.76 -7.33 -17.15
CA VAL A 38 -9.76 -7.89 -15.79
C VAL A 38 -10.49 -6.94 -14.85
N ASP A 39 -11.45 -7.47 -14.11
CA ASP A 39 -12.14 -6.71 -13.07
C ASP A 39 -11.17 -6.38 -11.92
N PRO A 40 -11.09 -5.10 -11.47
CA PRO A 40 -10.21 -4.69 -10.38
C PRO A 40 -10.41 -5.48 -9.08
N LEU A 41 -11.65 -5.81 -8.71
CA LEU A 41 -11.92 -6.62 -7.52
C LEU A 41 -11.37 -8.04 -7.68
N ALA A 42 -11.55 -8.64 -8.87
CA ALA A 42 -10.98 -9.95 -9.18
C ALA A 42 -9.45 -9.95 -9.02
N LEU A 43 -8.76 -8.91 -9.51
CA LEU A 43 -7.32 -8.78 -9.34
C LEU A 43 -6.91 -8.71 -7.87
N VAL A 44 -7.64 -7.94 -7.03
CA VAL A 44 -7.33 -7.85 -5.58
C VAL A 44 -7.47 -9.19 -4.89
N VAL A 45 -8.52 -9.95 -5.21
CA VAL A 45 -8.76 -11.25 -4.58
C VAL A 45 -7.74 -12.27 -5.06
N VAL A 46 -7.48 -12.34 -6.37
CA VAL A 46 -6.46 -13.23 -6.95
C VAL A 46 -5.09 -12.98 -6.34
N ARG A 47 -4.67 -11.71 -6.27
CA ARG A 47 -3.36 -11.38 -5.69
C ARG A 47 -3.27 -11.76 -4.20
N ALA A 48 -4.38 -11.68 -3.44
CA ALA A 48 -4.39 -12.10 -2.04
C ALA A 48 -4.19 -13.63 -1.90
N TYR A 49 -4.88 -14.42 -2.72
CA TYR A 49 -4.71 -15.87 -2.75
C TYR A 49 -3.31 -16.28 -3.20
N LEU A 50 -2.82 -15.71 -4.30
CA LEU A 50 -1.49 -16.02 -4.81
C LEU A 50 -0.39 -15.55 -3.85
N ALA A 51 -0.55 -14.38 -3.21
CA ALA A 51 0.39 -13.91 -2.18
C ALA A 51 0.41 -14.86 -0.98
N THR A 52 -0.75 -15.34 -0.53
CA THR A 52 -0.83 -16.34 0.55
C THR A 52 -0.09 -17.61 0.14
N LEU A 53 -0.42 -18.18 -1.02
CA LEU A 53 0.22 -19.41 -1.52
C LEU A 53 1.73 -19.24 -1.67
N THR A 54 2.18 -18.15 -2.29
CA THR A 54 3.60 -17.86 -2.51
C THR A 54 4.35 -17.72 -1.18
N LEU A 55 3.78 -16.97 -0.22
CA LEU A 55 4.39 -16.78 1.09
C LEU A 55 4.50 -18.09 1.88
N PHE A 56 3.42 -18.87 1.93
CA PHE A 56 3.44 -20.14 2.67
C PHE A 56 4.34 -21.17 2.00
N ALA A 57 4.38 -21.24 0.67
CA ALA A 57 5.32 -22.09 -0.06
C ALA A 57 6.77 -21.68 0.21
N PHE A 58 7.09 -20.38 0.04
CA PHE A 58 8.44 -19.87 0.26
C PHE A 58 8.90 -20.06 1.72
N LEU A 59 8.06 -19.65 2.69
CA LEU A 59 8.42 -19.77 4.10
C LEU A 59 8.46 -21.25 4.55
N GLY A 60 7.60 -22.11 4.00
CA GLY A 60 7.59 -23.54 4.29
C GLY A 60 8.89 -24.23 3.89
N VAL A 61 9.45 -23.85 2.74
CA VAL A 61 10.69 -24.42 2.21
C VAL A 61 11.93 -23.77 2.85
N PHE A 62 12.01 -22.44 2.88
CA PHE A 62 13.23 -21.71 3.23
C PHE A 62 13.28 -21.22 4.68
N ALA A 63 12.15 -21.08 5.35
CA ALA A 63 12.09 -20.51 6.68
C ALA A 63 10.93 -21.07 7.52
N PRO A 64 10.81 -22.40 7.74
CA PRO A 64 9.64 -23.02 8.38
C PRO A 64 9.38 -22.52 9.80
N GLY A 65 10.40 -22.03 10.48
CA GLY A 65 10.24 -21.38 11.80
C GLY A 65 9.38 -20.12 11.80
N HIS A 66 9.14 -19.49 10.63
CA HIS A 66 8.22 -18.36 10.49
C HIS A 66 6.75 -18.77 10.47
N LEU A 67 6.46 -20.04 10.23
CA LEU A 67 5.09 -20.57 10.21
C LEU A 67 4.61 -21.04 11.59
N ARG A 68 5.49 -21.03 12.60
CA ARG A 68 5.09 -21.33 13.98
C ARG A 68 4.50 -20.09 14.63
N ILE A 69 3.22 -20.14 14.96
CA ILE A 69 2.48 -19.04 15.57
C ILE A 69 1.67 -19.52 16.77
N ASP A 70 1.46 -18.63 17.70
CA ASP A 70 0.59 -18.81 18.86
C ASP A 70 -0.77 -18.11 18.67
N ALA A 71 -1.70 -18.30 19.61
CA ALA A 71 -3.02 -17.67 19.54
C ALA A 71 -2.98 -16.12 19.56
N ARG A 72 -1.96 -15.53 20.19
CA ARG A 72 -1.76 -14.06 20.20
C ARG A 72 -1.35 -13.58 18.81
N MET A 73 -0.44 -14.29 18.16
CA MET A 73 -0.01 -13.99 16.80
C MET A 73 -1.14 -14.16 15.79
N VAL A 74 -1.97 -15.21 15.92
CA VAL A 74 -3.17 -15.41 15.08
C VAL A 74 -4.11 -14.21 15.19
N ARG A 75 -4.43 -13.78 16.42
CA ARG A 75 -5.29 -12.61 16.63
C ARG A 75 -4.70 -11.34 16.04
N ALA A 76 -3.40 -11.10 16.24
CA ALA A 76 -2.73 -9.93 15.69
C ALA A 76 -2.74 -9.94 14.15
N ALA A 77 -2.46 -11.08 13.53
CA ALA A 77 -2.49 -11.24 12.08
C ALA A 77 -3.92 -11.06 11.51
N ALA A 78 -4.94 -11.57 12.20
CA ALA A 78 -6.34 -11.36 11.82
C ALA A 78 -6.73 -9.86 11.90
N ILE A 79 -6.35 -9.16 12.97
CA ILE A 79 -6.61 -7.72 13.13
C ILE A 79 -5.92 -6.94 12.00
N VAL A 80 -4.66 -7.22 11.71
CA VAL A 80 -3.90 -6.54 10.64
C VAL A 80 -4.43 -6.92 9.26
N GLY A 81 -4.70 -8.21 9.03
CA GLY A 81 -5.13 -8.71 7.73
C GLY A 81 -6.57 -8.31 7.40
N VAL A 82 -7.50 -8.47 8.32
CA VAL A 82 -8.92 -8.15 8.09
C VAL A 82 -9.18 -6.66 8.34
N GLY A 83 -8.83 -6.16 9.53
CA GLY A 83 -9.09 -4.76 9.90
C GLY A 83 -8.25 -3.74 9.13
N GLY A 84 -7.04 -4.12 8.72
CA GLY A 84 -6.14 -3.29 7.93
C GLY A 84 -6.24 -3.57 6.43
N LEU A 85 -5.61 -4.65 5.96
CA LEU A 85 -5.44 -4.94 4.52
C LEU A 85 -6.76 -5.11 3.78
N LEU A 86 -7.65 -5.99 4.27
CA LEU A 86 -8.92 -6.26 3.60
C LEU A 86 -9.83 -5.03 3.62
N THR A 87 -10.02 -4.42 4.79
CA THR A 87 -10.87 -3.23 4.94
C THR A 87 -10.37 -2.07 4.09
N ASN A 88 -9.05 -1.83 4.05
CA ASN A 88 -8.46 -0.82 3.19
C ASN A 88 -8.77 -1.08 1.71
N ASN A 89 -8.55 -2.32 1.23
CA ASN A 89 -8.83 -2.67 -0.15
C ASN A 89 -10.32 -2.53 -0.48
N PHE A 90 -11.21 -3.05 0.36
CA PHE A 90 -12.65 -2.97 0.14
C PHE A 90 -13.13 -1.52 0.04
N LEU A 91 -12.79 -0.68 1.02
CA LEU A 91 -13.16 0.73 1.03
C LEU A 91 -12.55 1.51 -0.13
N TYR A 92 -11.34 1.16 -0.55
CA TYR A 92 -10.68 1.76 -1.71
C TYR A 92 -11.46 1.49 -3.01
N PHE A 93 -11.92 0.26 -3.21
CA PHE A 93 -12.75 -0.08 -4.38
C PHE A 93 -14.12 0.61 -4.34
N GLU A 94 -14.77 0.65 -3.18
CA GLU A 94 -16.02 1.39 -3.02
C GLU A 94 -15.82 2.89 -3.30
N ALA A 95 -14.71 3.47 -2.84
CA ALA A 95 -14.38 4.86 -3.15
C ALA A 95 -14.19 5.07 -4.66
N ILE A 96 -13.48 4.16 -5.35
CA ILE A 96 -13.31 4.23 -6.81
C ILE A 96 -14.64 4.08 -7.53
N HIS A 97 -15.46 3.12 -7.13
CA HIS A 97 -16.75 2.85 -7.74
C HIS A 97 -17.69 4.06 -7.65
N LEU A 98 -17.75 4.69 -6.49
CA LEU A 98 -18.64 5.82 -6.20
C LEU A 98 -18.06 7.19 -6.65
N THR A 99 -16.76 7.29 -6.87
CA THR A 99 -16.08 8.55 -7.25
C THR A 99 -15.17 8.36 -8.46
N SER A 100 -13.85 8.36 -8.23
CA SER A 100 -12.83 8.11 -9.23
C SER A 100 -11.56 7.57 -8.56
N VAL A 101 -10.67 6.95 -9.34
CA VAL A 101 -9.35 6.51 -8.86
C VAL A 101 -8.57 7.67 -8.25
N ALA A 102 -8.60 8.86 -8.90
CA ALA A 102 -7.90 10.04 -8.41
C ALA A 102 -8.44 10.51 -7.05
N THR A 103 -9.78 10.56 -6.89
CA THR A 103 -10.42 10.93 -5.62
C THR A 103 -10.10 9.92 -4.52
N ALA A 104 -10.21 8.62 -4.81
CA ALA A 104 -9.93 7.56 -3.84
C ALA A 104 -8.46 7.61 -3.36
N LEU A 105 -7.50 7.77 -4.28
CA LEU A 105 -6.07 7.90 -3.94
C LEU A 105 -5.78 9.16 -3.12
N LEU A 106 -6.34 10.31 -3.51
CA LEU A 106 -6.15 11.56 -2.77
C LEU A 106 -6.60 11.43 -1.31
N LEU A 107 -7.76 10.79 -1.12
CA LEU A 107 -8.32 10.58 0.22
C LEU A 107 -7.50 9.55 1.01
N GLN A 108 -7.02 8.47 0.39
CA GLN A 108 -6.14 7.49 1.02
C GLN A 108 -4.80 8.12 1.46
N TYR A 109 -4.25 9.06 0.68
CA TYR A 109 -3.01 9.77 1.02
C TYR A 109 -3.14 10.73 2.20
N GLN A 110 -4.32 10.80 2.85
CA GLN A 110 -4.46 11.45 4.15
C GLN A 110 -3.97 10.57 5.33
N ALA A 111 -3.64 9.30 5.10
CA ALA A 111 -3.15 8.40 6.14
C ALA A 111 -1.93 8.93 6.92
N PRO A 112 -0.89 9.53 6.30
CA PRO A 112 0.23 10.12 7.05
C PRO A 112 -0.20 11.26 7.98
N VAL A 113 -1.21 12.04 7.58
CA VAL A 113 -1.78 13.10 8.43
C VAL A 113 -2.46 12.49 9.65
N LEU A 114 -3.24 11.41 9.46
CA LEU A 114 -3.87 10.68 10.57
C LEU A 114 -2.85 10.08 11.51
N LEU A 115 -1.73 9.55 11.01
CA LEU A 115 -0.64 9.02 11.82
C LEU A 115 0.08 10.11 12.61
N ALA A 116 0.28 11.29 12.03
CA ALA A 116 0.84 12.44 12.73
C ALA A 116 -0.11 12.95 13.84
N LEU A 117 -1.41 12.98 13.57
CA LEU A 117 -2.43 13.30 14.56
C LEU A 117 -2.47 12.25 15.68
N TYR A 118 -2.38 10.98 15.35
CA TYR A 118 -2.29 9.91 16.35
C TYR A 118 -1.06 10.08 17.25
N ALA A 119 0.12 10.37 16.68
CA ALA A 119 1.33 10.62 17.43
C ALA A 119 1.16 11.83 18.38
N LEU A 120 0.50 12.90 17.92
CA LEU A 120 0.22 14.09 18.72
C LEU A 120 -0.78 13.81 19.86
N MET A 121 -1.91 13.19 19.54
CA MET A 121 -3.04 13.07 20.49
C MET A 121 -2.88 11.88 21.44
N VAL A 122 -2.36 10.75 20.96
CA VAL A 122 -2.27 9.50 21.73
C VAL A 122 -0.87 9.30 22.30
N GLU A 123 0.17 9.46 21.51
CA GLU A 123 1.56 9.31 21.95
C GLU A 123 2.09 10.60 22.60
N ARG A 124 1.34 11.71 22.51
CA ARG A 124 1.71 13.05 23.03
C ARG A 124 3.03 13.56 22.47
N GLN A 125 3.39 13.14 21.27
CA GLN A 125 4.59 13.56 20.56
C GLN A 125 4.23 14.72 19.62
N ARG A 126 4.82 15.90 19.84
CA ARG A 126 4.60 17.05 18.96
C ARG A 126 5.31 16.80 17.62
N PRO A 127 4.59 16.88 16.47
CA PRO A 127 5.23 16.78 15.17
C PRO A 127 6.21 17.94 14.99
N SER A 128 7.39 17.65 14.45
CA SER A 128 8.35 18.69 14.10
C SER A 128 7.83 19.54 12.95
N SER A 129 8.29 20.81 12.86
CA SER A 129 7.94 21.67 11.72
C SER A 129 8.33 21.04 10.37
N ARG A 130 9.42 20.25 10.34
CA ARG A 130 9.85 19.52 9.15
C ARG A 130 8.85 18.42 8.77
N LEU A 131 8.33 17.66 9.75
CA LEU A 131 7.30 16.66 9.49
C LEU A 131 6.03 17.29 8.93
N ILE A 132 5.60 18.43 9.49
CA ILE A 132 4.42 19.17 9.02
C ILE A 132 4.64 19.65 7.58
N LEU A 133 5.79 20.27 7.30
CA LEU A 133 6.12 20.74 5.96
C LEU A 133 6.22 19.59 4.96
N SER A 134 6.83 18.45 5.35
CA SER A 134 6.86 17.24 4.53
C SER A 134 5.46 16.74 4.19
N LEU A 135 4.54 16.70 5.17
CA LEU A 135 3.15 16.32 4.95
C LEU A 135 2.46 17.26 3.96
N VAL A 136 2.63 18.56 4.11
CA VAL A 136 2.04 19.55 3.19
C VAL A 136 2.58 19.36 1.77
N LEU A 137 3.90 19.22 1.60
CA LEU A 137 4.53 19.03 0.29
C LEU A 137 4.09 17.72 -0.36
N THR A 138 4.07 16.61 0.39
CA THR A 138 3.71 15.31 -0.18
C THR A 138 2.23 15.23 -0.53
N VAL A 139 1.32 15.73 0.33
CA VAL A 139 -0.12 15.75 0.04
C VAL A 139 -0.43 16.66 -1.14
N ALA A 140 0.15 17.88 -1.20
CA ALA A 140 -0.02 18.79 -2.32
C ALA A 140 0.55 18.18 -3.62
N GLY A 141 1.73 17.57 -3.54
CA GLY A 141 2.35 16.89 -4.69
C GLY A 141 1.51 15.72 -5.21
N CYS A 142 1.00 14.87 -4.33
CA CYS A 142 0.09 13.79 -4.71
C CYS A 142 -1.20 14.35 -5.35
N ALA A 143 -1.75 15.43 -4.81
CA ALA A 143 -2.93 16.08 -5.39
C ALA A 143 -2.69 16.53 -6.85
N LEU A 144 -1.53 17.09 -7.14
CA LEU A 144 -1.16 17.45 -8.51
C LEU A 144 -0.95 16.22 -9.41
N ILE A 145 -0.31 15.16 -8.91
CA ILE A 145 -0.08 13.92 -9.67
C ILE A 145 -1.41 13.27 -10.07
N VAL A 146 -2.36 13.16 -9.14
CA VAL A 146 -3.66 12.54 -9.41
C VAL A 146 -4.65 13.49 -10.10
N ARG A 147 -4.22 14.70 -10.45
CA ARG A 147 -4.98 15.70 -11.23
C ARG A 147 -6.27 16.15 -10.54
N VAL A 148 -6.24 16.41 -9.22
CA VAL A 148 -7.43 16.90 -8.50
C VAL A 148 -7.98 18.24 -9.02
N TYR A 149 -7.18 18.98 -9.77
CA TYR A 149 -7.57 20.24 -10.43
C TYR A 149 -8.40 20.03 -11.71
N ASP A 150 -8.51 18.81 -12.21
CA ASP A 150 -9.23 18.48 -13.44
C ASP A 150 -10.64 17.97 -13.11
N PRO A 151 -11.71 18.75 -13.38
CA PRO A 151 -13.08 18.34 -13.08
C PRO A 151 -13.52 17.06 -13.81
N ALA A 152 -12.85 16.69 -14.90
CA ALA A 152 -13.13 15.44 -15.62
C ALA A 152 -12.63 14.21 -14.87
N VAL A 153 -11.62 14.39 -14.01
CA VAL A 153 -10.99 13.31 -13.23
C VAL A 153 -11.58 13.20 -11.83
N VAL A 154 -11.98 14.33 -11.24
CA VAL A 154 -12.54 14.37 -9.89
C VAL A 154 -14.05 14.24 -9.95
N ARG A 155 -14.55 13.14 -9.40
CA ARG A 155 -16.00 12.94 -9.18
C ARG A 155 -16.25 12.87 -7.69
N LEU A 156 -17.17 13.69 -7.18
CA LEU A 156 -17.52 13.71 -5.77
C LEU A 156 -18.87 13.06 -5.56
N ASN A 157 -18.90 12.10 -4.66
CA ASN A 157 -20.11 11.48 -4.12
C ASN A 157 -19.88 11.34 -2.60
N PHE A 158 -20.85 11.70 -1.80
CA PHE A 158 -20.72 11.72 -0.34
C PHE A 158 -20.28 10.37 0.25
N LEU A 159 -20.93 9.26 -0.16
CA LEU A 159 -20.57 7.93 0.31
C LEU A 159 -19.19 7.50 -0.18
N GLY A 160 -18.84 7.88 -1.42
CA GLY A 160 -17.52 7.61 -1.96
C GLY A 160 -16.40 8.39 -1.26
N VAL A 161 -16.67 9.63 -0.84
CA VAL A 161 -15.73 10.41 -0.01
C VAL A 161 -15.58 9.78 1.37
N LEU A 162 -16.66 9.33 2.00
CA LEU A 162 -16.59 8.59 3.27
C LEU A 162 -15.81 7.29 3.14
N ALA A 163 -16.04 6.52 2.08
CA ALA A 163 -15.26 5.32 1.79
C ALA A 163 -13.77 5.65 1.59
N GLY A 164 -13.46 6.70 0.82
CA GLY A 164 -12.09 7.17 0.60
C GLY A 164 -11.37 7.61 1.88
N LEU A 165 -12.02 8.37 2.74
CA LEU A 165 -11.47 8.67 4.07
C LEU A 165 -11.33 7.40 4.92
N GLY A 166 -12.29 6.49 4.82
CA GLY A 166 -12.22 5.18 5.46
C GLY A 166 -10.97 4.39 5.05
N THR A 167 -10.49 4.52 3.78
CA THR A 167 -9.23 3.90 3.36
C THR A 167 -8.03 4.49 4.09
N ALA A 168 -7.99 5.81 4.29
CA ALA A 168 -6.92 6.45 5.04
C ALA A 168 -6.88 5.94 6.49
N PHE A 169 -8.05 5.83 7.14
CA PHE A 169 -8.14 5.26 8.48
C PHE A 169 -7.72 3.79 8.51
N ALA A 170 -8.17 2.97 7.56
CA ALA A 170 -7.81 1.55 7.47
C ALA A 170 -6.30 1.37 7.22
N PHE A 171 -5.68 2.21 6.39
CA PHE A 171 -4.25 2.17 6.14
C PHE A 171 -3.44 2.64 7.36
N ALA A 172 -3.86 3.72 8.03
CA ALA A 172 -3.25 4.15 9.29
C ALA A 172 -3.39 3.07 10.38
N PHE A 173 -4.56 2.45 10.49
CA PHE A 173 -4.80 1.32 11.39
C PHE A 173 -3.90 0.12 11.07
N TYR A 174 -3.76 -0.23 9.78
CA TYR A 174 -2.82 -1.26 9.32
C TYR A 174 -1.40 -0.99 9.80
N ILE A 175 -0.89 0.23 9.63
CA ILE A 175 0.47 0.62 10.04
C ILE A 175 0.64 0.52 11.55
N LEU A 176 -0.30 1.08 12.33
CA LEU A 176 -0.22 1.09 13.80
C LEU A 176 -0.33 -0.31 14.40
N THR A 177 -1.27 -1.11 13.93
CA THR A 177 -1.46 -2.49 14.42
C THR A 177 -0.32 -3.40 13.98
N SER A 178 0.22 -3.22 12.77
CA SER A 178 1.43 -3.90 12.32
C SER A 178 2.62 -3.57 13.22
N ARG A 179 2.85 -2.29 13.51
CA ARG A 179 3.92 -1.88 14.44
C ARG A 179 3.77 -2.50 15.82
N ALA A 180 2.55 -2.58 16.34
CA ALA A 180 2.28 -3.24 17.61
C ALA A 180 2.57 -4.75 17.56
N ALA A 181 2.17 -5.42 16.48
CA ALA A 181 2.41 -6.86 16.26
C ALA A 181 3.92 -7.18 16.13
N LEU A 182 4.70 -6.29 15.51
CA LEU A 182 6.14 -6.46 15.33
C LEU A 182 6.95 -6.49 16.65
N ARG A 183 6.34 -6.18 17.79
CA ARG A 183 6.96 -6.32 19.12
C ARG A 183 7.14 -7.79 19.53
N PHE A 184 6.34 -8.71 18.95
CA PHE A 184 6.34 -10.13 19.30
C PHE A 184 6.23 -11.07 18.10
N MET A 185 6.15 -10.52 16.88
CA MET A 185 5.95 -11.28 15.65
C MET A 185 6.97 -10.86 14.60
N ARG A 186 7.45 -11.81 13.80
CA ARG A 186 8.37 -11.52 12.70
C ARG A 186 7.62 -10.88 11.53
N PRO A 187 8.22 -9.95 10.76
CA PRO A 187 7.54 -9.27 9.65
C PRO A 187 6.93 -10.22 8.63
N TRP A 188 7.71 -11.16 8.11
CA TRP A 188 7.24 -12.12 7.12
C TRP A 188 6.11 -13.02 7.61
N THR A 189 6.15 -13.39 8.90
CA THR A 189 5.04 -14.12 9.55
C THR A 189 3.77 -13.27 9.58
N LEU A 190 3.89 -11.98 9.95
CA LEU A 190 2.75 -11.05 9.99
C LEU A 190 2.13 -10.87 8.61
N VAL A 191 2.95 -10.70 7.57
CA VAL A 191 2.48 -10.55 6.18
C VAL A 191 1.77 -11.83 5.71
N ALA A 192 2.39 -13.01 5.93
CA ALA A 192 1.83 -14.29 5.49
C ALA A 192 0.46 -14.57 6.13
N TYR A 193 0.38 -14.47 7.45
CA TYR A 193 -0.88 -14.73 8.16
C TYR A 193 -1.91 -13.60 8.03
N GLY A 194 -1.46 -12.35 7.79
CA GLY A 194 -2.34 -11.24 7.44
C GLY A 194 -3.04 -11.46 6.09
N TYR A 195 -2.29 -11.89 5.06
CA TYR A 195 -2.87 -12.25 3.77
C TYR A 195 -3.72 -13.51 3.83
N LEU A 196 -3.34 -14.51 4.64
CA LEU A 196 -4.18 -15.67 4.89
C LEU A 196 -5.53 -15.27 5.50
N ALA A 197 -5.52 -14.41 6.52
CA ALA A 197 -6.75 -13.93 7.16
C ALA A 197 -7.64 -13.16 6.17
N ALA A 198 -7.07 -12.29 5.34
CA ALA A 198 -7.79 -11.60 4.28
C ALA A 198 -8.35 -12.58 3.25
N SER A 199 -7.57 -13.59 2.84
CA SER A 199 -7.99 -14.63 1.89
C SER A 199 -9.15 -15.47 2.42
N VAL A 200 -9.14 -15.81 3.70
CA VAL A 200 -10.24 -16.56 4.35
C VAL A 200 -11.55 -15.76 4.30
N VAL A 201 -11.50 -14.45 4.49
CA VAL A 201 -12.70 -13.61 4.42
C VAL A 201 -13.17 -13.43 2.96
N TRP A 202 -12.24 -13.33 1.98
CA TRP A 202 -12.61 -13.27 0.57
C TRP A 202 -13.17 -14.60 0.02
N PHE A 203 -12.84 -15.72 0.64
CA PHE A 203 -13.21 -17.06 0.15
C PHE A 203 -14.71 -17.24 -0.11
N PRO A 204 -15.65 -16.87 0.79
CA PRO A 204 -17.09 -16.98 0.52
C PRO A 204 -17.61 -15.95 -0.50
N VAL A 205 -16.91 -14.82 -0.71
CA VAL A 205 -17.35 -13.73 -1.59
C VAL A 205 -16.91 -13.99 -3.04
N VAL A 206 -15.63 -14.31 -3.24
CA VAL A 206 -15.05 -14.62 -4.55
C VAL A 206 -14.19 -15.88 -4.39
N PRO A 207 -14.79 -17.08 -4.48
CA PRO A 207 -14.04 -18.32 -4.32
C PRO A 207 -13.05 -18.55 -5.47
N PRO A 208 -11.89 -19.22 -5.22
CA PRO A 208 -10.82 -19.39 -6.22
C PRO A 208 -11.27 -20.06 -7.53
N TRP A 209 -12.20 -21.01 -7.44
CA TRP A 209 -12.73 -21.71 -8.63
C TRP A 209 -13.53 -20.78 -9.56
N ARG A 210 -14.17 -19.73 -9.03
CA ARG A 210 -14.88 -18.73 -9.85
C ARG A 210 -13.88 -17.92 -10.69
N ILE A 211 -12.72 -17.62 -10.13
CA ILE A 211 -11.64 -16.95 -10.84
C ILE A 211 -11.03 -17.89 -11.90
N ALA A 212 -10.79 -19.16 -11.53
CA ALA A 212 -10.28 -20.17 -12.48
C ALA A 212 -11.24 -20.40 -13.64
N ALA A 213 -12.56 -20.40 -13.39
CA ALA A 213 -13.60 -20.54 -14.41
C ALA A 213 -13.75 -19.33 -15.35
N ALA A 214 -13.14 -18.18 -15.03
CA ALA A 214 -13.19 -16.98 -15.89
C ALA A 214 -12.40 -17.13 -17.19
N GLY A 215 -11.64 -18.22 -17.37
CA GLY A 215 -10.99 -18.57 -18.63
C GLY A 215 -9.81 -17.66 -19.03
N PHE A 216 -9.15 -17.02 -18.06
CA PHE A 216 -7.99 -16.17 -18.34
C PHE A 216 -6.86 -16.95 -19.00
N PRO A 217 -6.23 -16.42 -20.06
CA PRO A 217 -5.10 -17.04 -20.73
C PRO A 217 -3.87 -17.13 -19.83
N LEU A 218 -2.94 -18.04 -20.14
CA LEU A 218 -1.77 -18.33 -19.31
C LEU A 218 -0.90 -17.10 -19.03
N HIS A 219 -0.76 -16.20 -20.01
CA HIS A 219 0.02 -14.95 -19.81
C HIS A 219 -0.62 -14.02 -18.77
N THR A 220 -1.96 -14.00 -18.65
CA THR A 220 -2.68 -13.24 -17.63
C THR A 220 -2.42 -13.83 -16.23
N TRP A 221 -2.37 -15.17 -16.10
CA TRP A 221 -1.97 -15.83 -14.86
C TRP A 221 -0.51 -15.52 -14.49
N GLY A 222 0.40 -15.43 -15.47
CA GLY A 222 1.77 -14.96 -15.28
C GLY A 222 1.81 -13.53 -14.72
N ALA A 223 0.98 -12.63 -15.27
CA ALA A 223 0.86 -11.25 -14.76
C ALA A 223 0.24 -11.20 -13.35
N PHE A 224 -0.78 -12.02 -13.04
CA PHE A 224 -1.33 -12.15 -11.69
C PHE A 224 -0.27 -12.60 -10.69
N LEU A 225 0.56 -13.59 -11.06
CA LEU A 225 1.66 -14.05 -10.20
C LEU A 225 2.74 -12.98 -10.01
N ALA A 226 3.08 -12.24 -11.06
CA ALA A 226 4.01 -11.13 -10.99
C ALA A 226 3.49 -10.02 -10.06
N ILE A 227 2.21 -9.64 -10.17
CA ILE A 227 1.58 -8.64 -9.30
C ILE A 227 1.46 -9.18 -7.86
N ALA A 228 1.12 -10.46 -7.67
CA ALA A 228 1.08 -11.07 -6.35
C ALA A 228 2.46 -11.07 -5.69
N THR A 229 3.52 -11.34 -6.44
CA THR A 229 4.89 -11.40 -5.92
C THR A 229 5.48 -9.99 -5.75
N PHE A 230 5.59 -9.24 -6.84
CA PHE A 230 6.28 -7.94 -6.87
C PHE A 230 5.37 -6.75 -6.55
N GLY A 231 4.06 -6.89 -6.63
CA GLY A 231 3.08 -5.87 -6.21
C GLY A 231 2.51 -6.13 -4.81
N THR A 232 2.78 -7.30 -4.21
CA THR A 232 2.18 -7.65 -2.93
C THR A 232 3.19 -8.25 -1.96
N VAL A 233 3.71 -9.45 -2.20
CA VAL A 233 4.58 -10.16 -1.25
C VAL A 233 5.83 -9.35 -0.93
N VAL A 234 6.59 -8.99 -1.96
CA VAL A 234 7.85 -8.27 -1.80
C VAL A 234 7.64 -6.90 -1.16
N PRO A 235 6.77 -6.01 -1.69
CA PRO A 235 6.64 -4.67 -1.14
C PRO A 235 6.03 -4.64 0.26
N PHE A 236 5.01 -5.44 0.56
CA PHE A 236 4.47 -5.51 1.93
C PHE A 236 5.49 -6.10 2.90
N GLY A 237 6.27 -7.09 2.48
CA GLY A 237 7.39 -7.61 3.27
C GLY A 237 8.44 -6.55 3.55
N LEU A 238 8.86 -5.79 2.54
CA LEU A 238 9.80 -4.68 2.68
C LEU A 238 9.24 -3.58 3.57
N PHE A 239 8.00 -3.14 3.31
CA PHE A 239 7.35 -2.08 4.08
C PHE A 239 7.25 -2.43 5.58
N ILE A 240 6.77 -3.63 5.91
CA ILE A 240 6.65 -4.10 7.29
C ILE A 240 8.02 -4.28 7.96
N ASN A 241 9.04 -4.72 7.22
CA ASN A 241 10.42 -4.72 7.74
C ASN A 241 10.94 -3.30 7.97
N GLY A 242 10.69 -2.37 7.06
CA GLY A 242 11.05 -0.96 7.19
C GLY A 242 10.39 -0.30 8.41
N LEU A 243 9.12 -0.63 8.68
CA LEU A 243 8.35 -0.12 9.81
C LEU A 243 8.95 -0.48 11.18
N LYS A 244 9.83 -1.47 11.28
CA LYS A 244 10.62 -1.74 12.50
C LYS A 244 11.62 -0.63 12.82
N HIS A 245 12.07 0.08 11.81
CA HIS A 245 13.18 1.03 11.91
C HIS A 245 12.74 2.49 11.82
N LEU A 246 11.49 2.73 11.40
CA LEU A 246 10.94 4.06 11.14
C LEU A 246 9.69 4.35 11.98
N PRO A 247 9.47 5.61 12.37
CA PRO A 247 8.18 6.06 12.90
C PRO A 247 7.05 5.84 11.86
N PRO A 248 5.80 5.51 12.30
CA PRO A 248 4.68 5.28 11.40
C PRO A 248 4.41 6.41 10.40
N ALA A 249 4.40 7.66 10.86
CA ALA A 249 4.17 8.83 10.00
C ALA A 249 5.27 8.97 8.95
N GLN A 250 6.55 8.76 9.32
CA GLN A 250 7.68 8.81 8.38
C GLN A 250 7.60 7.71 7.34
N ALA A 251 7.36 6.45 7.75
CA ALA A 251 7.19 5.34 6.81
C ALA A 251 6.03 5.58 5.83
N SER A 252 4.93 6.17 6.31
CA SER A 252 3.77 6.51 5.49
C SER A 252 4.05 7.66 4.51
N ILE A 253 4.84 8.67 4.89
CA ILE A 253 5.30 9.74 3.98
C ILE A 253 6.19 9.16 2.88
N LEU A 254 7.13 8.28 3.23
CA LEU A 254 7.95 7.59 2.22
C LEU A 254 7.10 6.76 1.25
N ALA A 255 6.02 6.14 1.73
CA ALA A 255 5.09 5.41 0.87
C ALA A 255 4.38 6.32 -0.16
N MET A 256 4.29 7.63 0.08
CA MET A 256 3.74 8.59 -0.90
C MET A 256 4.64 8.81 -2.13
N LEU A 257 5.82 8.18 -2.23
CA LEU A 257 6.57 8.05 -3.47
C LEU A 257 5.87 7.17 -4.51
N GLU A 258 4.94 6.29 -4.09
CA GLU A 258 4.24 5.37 -4.97
C GLU A 258 3.61 6.06 -6.19
N PRO A 259 2.81 7.14 -6.07
CA PRO A 259 2.22 7.81 -7.23
C PRO A 259 3.27 8.43 -8.16
N VAL A 260 4.42 8.86 -7.66
CA VAL A 260 5.53 9.36 -8.50
C VAL A 260 6.06 8.21 -9.36
N VAL A 261 6.36 7.07 -8.72
CA VAL A 261 6.85 5.87 -9.41
C VAL A 261 5.82 5.34 -10.41
N ALA A 262 4.55 5.28 -10.01
CA ALA A 262 3.46 4.83 -10.88
C ALA A 262 3.30 5.71 -12.12
N THR A 263 3.44 7.03 -11.96
CA THR A 263 3.35 8.00 -13.06
C THR A 263 4.53 7.87 -14.02
N VAL A 264 5.75 7.71 -13.49
CA VAL A 264 6.95 7.45 -14.31
C VAL A 264 6.84 6.10 -15.02
N ALA A 265 6.38 5.06 -14.31
CA ALA A 265 6.18 3.75 -14.92
C ALA A 265 5.10 3.78 -16.03
N ALA A 266 4.01 4.52 -15.82
CA ALA A 266 2.98 4.71 -16.84
C ALA A 266 3.53 5.42 -18.09
N TYR A 267 4.37 6.45 -17.92
CA TYR A 267 5.06 7.10 -19.03
C TYR A 267 5.97 6.12 -19.79
N LEU A 268 6.82 5.35 -19.09
CA LEU A 268 7.79 4.44 -19.72
C LEU A 268 7.16 3.17 -20.31
N ILE A 269 6.15 2.60 -19.66
CA ILE A 269 5.58 1.30 -20.03
C ILE A 269 4.32 1.46 -20.92
N LEU A 270 3.49 2.48 -20.60
CA LEU A 270 2.21 2.68 -21.28
C LEU A 270 2.26 3.76 -22.35
N GLY A 271 3.37 4.52 -22.46
CA GLY A 271 3.50 5.64 -23.40
C GLY A 271 2.61 6.84 -23.04
N GLU A 272 2.20 6.96 -21.77
CA GLU A 272 1.36 8.09 -21.31
C GLU A 272 2.19 9.38 -21.24
N THR A 273 1.57 10.52 -21.60
CA THR A 273 2.23 11.82 -21.50
C THR A 273 2.18 12.38 -20.07
N LEU A 274 3.29 12.94 -19.61
CA LEU A 274 3.36 13.63 -18.33
C LEU A 274 2.94 15.10 -18.50
N LEU A 275 1.96 15.53 -17.74
CA LEU A 275 1.56 16.93 -17.71
C LEU A 275 2.53 17.73 -16.82
N PRO A 276 2.78 19.03 -17.13
CA PRO A 276 3.68 19.86 -16.34
C PRO A 276 3.34 19.91 -14.85
N LEU A 277 2.04 19.96 -14.49
CA LEU A 277 1.59 19.94 -13.10
C LEU A 277 1.83 18.60 -12.42
N GLN A 278 1.81 17.48 -13.16
CA GLN A 278 2.17 16.16 -12.60
C GLN A 278 3.68 16.09 -12.30
N VAL A 279 4.51 16.68 -13.16
CA VAL A 279 5.96 16.79 -12.93
C VAL A 279 6.24 17.65 -11.69
N LEU A 280 5.58 18.81 -11.57
CA LEU A 280 5.66 19.65 -10.38
C LEU A 280 5.21 18.88 -9.13
N GLY A 281 4.13 18.13 -9.21
CA GLY A 281 3.65 17.27 -8.13
C GLY A 281 4.70 16.24 -7.71
N GLY A 282 5.36 15.60 -8.68
CA GLY A 282 6.48 14.67 -8.42
C GLY A 282 7.64 15.33 -7.67
N VAL A 283 8.03 16.54 -8.10
CA VAL A 283 9.08 17.33 -7.42
C VAL A 283 8.68 17.66 -5.98
N LEU A 284 7.42 18.06 -5.74
CA LEU A 284 6.94 18.36 -4.39
C LEU A 284 6.96 17.11 -3.49
N VAL A 285 6.53 15.94 -4.00
CA VAL A 285 6.60 14.69 -3.24
C VAL A 285 8.04 14.34 -2.90
N LEU A 286 8.95 14.43 -3.88
CA LEU A 286 10.39 14.17 -3.65
C LEU A 286 10.98 15.14 -2.61
N ALA A 287 10.66 16.43 -2.70
CA ALA A 287 11.09 17.42 -1.73
C ALA A 287 10.58 17.10 -0.31
N GLY A 288 9.30 16.73 -0.18
CA GLY A 288 8.72 16.34 1.10
C GLY A 288 9.36 15.09 1.69
N VAL A 289 9.62 14.08 0.86
CA VAL A 289 10.31 12.85 1.28
C VAL A 289 11.75 13.13 1.70
N ILE A 290 12.49 13.92 0.96
CA ILE A 290 13.86 14.32 1.34
C ILE A 290 13.84 15.09 2.66
N LEU A 291 12.90 16.02 2.82
CA LEU A 291 12.79 16.85 4.01
C LEU A 291 12.52 16.03 5.28
N VAL A 292 11.71 14.99 5.22
CA VAL A 292 11.42 14.14 6.39
C VAL A 292 12.63 13.28 6.77
N GLU A 293 13.57 13.04 5.84
CA GLU A 293 14.79 12.28 6.08
C GLU A 293 15.97 13.13 6.56
N THR A 294 15.96 14.45 6.33
CA THR A 294 16.99 15.35 6.85
C THR A 294 16.79 15.58 8.34
N LYS A 295 17.90 15.57 9.12
CA LYS A 295 17.91 15.83 10.57
C LYS A 295 17.72 17.31 10.88
#